data_bf8e33022706475e6e83b44518a2896b
#
_entry.id   bf8e33022706475e6e83b44518a2896b
#
_cell.length_a   1.000
_cell.length_b   1.000
_cell.length_c   1.000
_cell.angle_alpha   90.00
_cell.angle_beta   90.00
_cell.angle_gamma   90.00
#
_symmetry.space_group_name_H-M   'P 1'
#
loop_
_entity.id
_entity.type
_entity.pdbx_description
1 polymer ?
#
loop_
_entity_poly.entity_id
_entity_poly.type
_entity_poly.pdbx_seq_one_letter_code
_entity_poly.pdbx_strand_id
1 'polypeptide(L)'
;MGSRTQWVIKTHANGDAIHLYSHSGGESKFYDTRAALLAAQPRWSDVAYGSRIFISNIIGDNWAGETGFGLLAGDHDEILFEESYYSSTIDFPLQLVTMGGMTWSFEEFLLAEDIQETLVEQHWATA
;
A
#
# COMPACT_ATOMS: atom_id res chain seq x y z
N MET A 1 -12.08 6.56 -15.53
CA MET A 1 -10.86 7.30 -15.20
C MET A 1 -10.04 6.56 -14.17
N GLY A 2 -8.81 6.29 -14.47
CA GLY A 2 -7.95 5.65 -13.52
C GLY A 2 -7.64 6.54 -12.33
N SER A 3 -7.60 5.95 -11.15
CA SER A 3 -7.15 6.62 -9.93
C SER A 3 -5.76 6.11 -9.61
N ARG A 4 -4.74 6.80 -10.10
CA ARG A 4 -3.35 6.40 -9.90
C ARG A 4 -2.98 6.52 -8.43
N THR A 5 -2.28 5.52 -7.94
CA THR A 5 -1.87 5.48 -6.54
C THR A 5 -0.57 4.73 -6.38
N GLN A 6 0.05 4.87 -5.21
CA GLN A 6 1.26 4.13 -4.90
C GLN A 6 1.27 3.73 -3.44
N TRP A 7 2.00 2.66 -3.17
CA TRP A 7 2.33 2.21 -1.82
C TRP A 7 3.84 2.28 -1.65
N VAL A 8 4.27 2.83 -0.54
CA VAL A 8 5.67 2.79 -0.13
C VAL A 8 5.80 1.67 0.89
N ILE A 9 6.45 0.60 0.52
CA ILE A 9 6.57 -0.59 1.36
C ILE A 9 7.95 -0.58 2.00
N LYS A 10 7.99 -0.25 3.29
CA LYS A 10 9.23 -0.17 4.05
C LYS A 10 9.60 -1.54 4.58
N THR A 11 10.80 -1.97 4.25
CA THR A 11 11.37 -3.24 4.70
C THR A 11 12.46 -3.05 5.75
N HIS A 12 12.89 -1.81 5.94
CA HIS A 12 13.92 -1.39 6.91
C HIS A 12 13.47 -0.10 7.58
N ALA A 13 14.02 0.20 8.74
CA ALA A 13 13.67 1.41 9.47
C ALA A 13 14.04 2.68 8.70
N ASN A 14 15.16 2.65 7.98
CA ASN A 14 15.67 3.80 7.24
C ASN A 14 16.15 3.36 5.85
N GLY A 15 16.26 4.32 4.96
CA GLY A 15 16.83 4.13 3.63
C GLY A 15 15.78 3.81 2.57
N ASP A 16 16.13 2.91 1.65
CA ASP A 16 15.29 2.61 0.51
C ASP A 16 14.08 1.77 0.89
N ALA A 17 13.00 1.97 0.15
CA ALA A 17 11.78 1.19 0.24
C ALA A 17 11.41 0.69 -1.16
N ILE A 18 10.44 -0.20 -1.22
CA ILE A 18 9.85 -0.65 -2.47
C ILE A 18 8.65 0.24 -2.75
N HIS A 19 8.64 0.90 -3.89
CA HIS A 19 7.54 1.74 -4.32
C HIS A 19 6.72 0.97 -5.34
N LEU A 20 5.48 0.69 -5.02
CA LEU A 20 4.53 -0.03 -5.88
C LEU A 20 3.53 0.97 -6.44
N TYR A 21 3.46 1.03 -7.76
CA TYR A 21 2.53 1.88 -8.49
C TYR A 21 1.37 1.08 -9.05
N SER A 22 0.16 1.64 -8.94
CA SER A 22 -1.03 1.11 -9.61
C SER A 22 -1.70 2.21 -10.43
N HIS A 23 -1.96 1.92 -11.69
CA HIS A 23 -2.58 2.88 -12.61
C HIS A 23 -4.03 3.19 -12.24
N SER A 24 -4.76 2.24 -11.65
CA SER A 24 -6.19 2.39 -11.38
C SER A 24 -6.63 1.87 -10.01
N GLY A 25 -5.70 1.68 -9.08
CA GLY A 25 -6.01 1.09 -7.78
C GLY A 25 -6.47 2.05 -6.70
N GLY A 26 -6.58 3.36 -6.99
CA GLY A 26 -6.86 4.35 -5.95
C GLY A 26 -8.25 4.24 -5.33
N GLU A 27 -9.26 3.89 -6.12
CA GLU A 27 -10.64 3.82 -5.64
C GLU A 27 -10.88 2.66 -4.67
N SER A 28 -10.20 1.54 -4.87
CA SER A 28 -10.34 0.34 -4.04
C SER A 28 -9.17 0.17 -3.08
N LYS A 29 -8.34 1.18 -2.93
CA LYS A 29 -7.06 1.08 -2.21
C LYS A 29 -7.20 0.57 -0.77
N PHE A 30 -8.20 1.04 -0.04
CA PHE A 30 -8.43 0.59 1.32
C PHE A 30 -8.67 -0.92 1.36
N TYR A 31 -9.59 -1.40 0.53
CA TYR A 31 -9.96 -2.82 0.52
C TYR A 31 -8.83 -3.70 0.01
N ASP A 32 -8.11 -3.24 -1.01
CA ASP A 32 -6.97 -3.97 -1.56
C ASP A 32 -5.83 -4.05 -0.54
N THR A 33 -5.56 -2.97 0.17
CA THR A 33 -4.54 -2.93 1.22
C THR A 33 -4.92 -3.87 2.36
N ARG A 34 -6.18 -3.85 2.78
CA ARG A 34 -6.66 -4.73 3.84
C ARG A 34 -6.54 -6.20 3.46
N ALA A 35 -6.96 -6.55 2.25
CA ALA A 35 -6.86 -7.92 1.76
C ALA A 35 -5.41 -8.39 1.68
N ALA A 36 -4.52 -7.50 1.22
CA ALA A 36 -3.10 -7.82 1.10
C ALA A 36 -2.44 -8.01 2.48
N LEU A 37 -2.79 -7.17 3.46
CA LEU A 37 -2.31 -7.33 4.83
C LEU A 37 -2.82 -8.62 5.47
N LEU A 38 -4.08 -8.94 5.24
CA LEU A 38 -4.65 -10.19 5.77
C LEU A 38 -3.94 -11.40 5.17
N ALA A 39 -3.67 -11.38 3.87
CA ALA A 39 -2.93 -12.45 3.21
C ALA A 39 -1.52 -12.60 3.77
N ALA A 40 -0.87 -11.48 4.12
CA ALA A 40 0.48 -11.47 4.65
C ALA A 40 0.57 -11.74 6.16
N GLN A 41 -0.57 -11.83 6.86
CA GLN A 41 -0.59 -11.93 8.32
C GLN A 41 0.30 -13.01 8.90
N PRO A 42 0.34 -14.25 8.35
CA PRO A 42 1.22 -15.27 8.91
C PRO A 42 2.71 -14.93 8.82
N ARG A 43 3.06 -13.91 8.05
CA ARG A 43 4.44 -13.50 7.80
C ARG A 43 4.72 -12.04 8.14
N TRP A 44 3.89 -11.42 8.96
CA TRP A 44 4.14 -10.02 9.32
C TRP A 44 5.50 -9.80 9.98
N SER A 45 5.98 -10.77 10.75
CA SER A 45 7.28 -10.68 11.40
C SER A 45 8.45 -11.11 10.51
N ASP A 46 8.15 -11.61 9.33
CA ASP A 46 9.14 -11.98 8.32
C ASP A 46 9.04 -10.98 7.18
N VAL A 47 9.83 -9.93 7.25
CA VAL A 47 9.72 -8.79 6.33
C VAL A 47 9.83 -9.22 4.87
N ALA A 48 10.77 -10.11 4.55
CA ALA A 48 10.96 -10.53 3.17
C ALA A 48 9.74 -11.27 2.60
N TYR A 49 9.22 -12.24 3.35
CA TYR A 49 8.04 -12.99 2.89
C TYR A 49 6.77 -12.15 2.99
N GLY A 50 6.60 -11.41 4.08
CA GLY A 50 5.42 -10.58 4.28
C GLY A 50 5.27 -9.51 3.22
N SER A 51 6.34 -8.81 2.89
CA SER A 51 6.30 -7.76 1.86
C SER A 51 6.01 -8.35 0.48
N ARG A 52 6.62 -9.49 0.14
CA ARG A 52 6.35 -10.14 -1.14
C ARG A 52 4.89 -10.60 -1.24
N ILE A 53 4.33 -11.19 -0.18
CA ILE A 53 2.93 -11.62 -0.17
C ILE A 53 2.00 -10.40 -0.34
N PHE A 54 2.29 -9.31 0.35
CA PHE A 54 1.54 -8.07 0.22
C PHE A 54 1.51 -7.60 -1.23
N ILE A 55 2.68 -7.46 -1.83
CA ILE A 55 2.80 -7.00 -3.22
C ILE A 55 2.10 -7.95 -4.17
N SER A 56 2.29 -9.26 -4.00
CA SER A 56 1.65 -10.27 -4.86
C SER A 56 0.13 -10.18 -4.79
N ASN A 57 -0.41 -9.95 -3.62
CA ASN A 57 -1.86 -9.83 -3.45
C ASN A 57 -2.42 -8.57 -4.13
N ILE A 58 -1.70 -7.45 -4.03
CA ILE A 58 -2.10 -6.21 -4.72
C ILE A 58 -2.11 -6.40 -6.23
N ILE A 59 -1.05 -6.97 -6.79
CA ILE A 59 -0.91 -7.13 -8.24
C ILE A 59 -1.82 -8.24 -8.77
N GLY A 60 -1.97 -9.32 -8.02
CA GLY A 60 -2.82 -10.42 -8.41
C GLY A 60 -2.38 -11.08 -9.71
N ASP A 61 -3.33 -11.31 -10.61
CA ASP A 61 -3.09 -12.01 -11.87
C ASP A 61 -2.34 -11.17 -12.90
N ASN A 62 -2.06 -9.92 -12.60
CA ASN A 62 -1.43 -8.99 -13.54
C ASN A 62 0.11 -9.01 -13.50
N TRP A 63 0.72 -9.94 -12.81
CA TRP A 63 2.18 -10.01 -12.69
C TRP A 63 2.91 -10.02 -14.03
N ALA A 64 2.38 -10.72 -15.01
CA ALA A 64 2.99 -10.83 -16.33
C ALA A 64 2.49 -9.75 -17.31
N GLY A 65 1.61 -8.85 -16.88
CA GLY A 65 1.09 -7.79 -17.72
C GLY A 65 2.13 -6.73 -18.01
N GLU A 66 2.03 -6.09 -19.16
CA GLU A 66 2.98 -5.05 -19.57
C GLU A 66 2.72 -3.71 -18.88
N THR A 67 1.50 -3.48 -18.43
CA THR A 67 1.09 -2.22 -17.83
C THR A 67 0.22 -2.46 -16.59
N GLY A 68 -0.16 -1.40 -15.91
CA GLY A 68 -1.05 -1.44 -14.77
C GLY A 68 -0.33 -1.33 -13.44
N PHE A 69 0.82 -1.97 -13.29
CA PHE A 69 1.61 -1.94 -12.06
C PHE A 69 3.09 -1.71 -12.37
N GLY A 70 3.77 -1.04 -11.47
CA GLY A 70 5.21 -0.81 -11.58
C GLY A 70 5.88 -0.90 -10.23
N LEU A 71 7.16 -1.27 -10.22
CA LEU A 71 7.96 -1.36 -9.01
C LEU A 71 9.25 -0.58 -9.20
N LEU A 72 9.60 0.22 -8.20
CA LEU A 72 10.89 0.89 -8.12
C LEU A 72 11.42 0.77 -6.69
N ALA A 73 12.73 0.73 -6.56
CA ALA A 73 13.36 0.86 -5.25
C ALA A 73 13.92 2.27 -5.12
N GLY A 74 13.74 2.89 -3.98
CA GLY A 74 14.23 4.22 -3.74
C GLY A 74 13.95 4.70 -2.34
N ASP A 75 14.40 5.89 -2.01
CA ASP A 75 14.25 6.46 -0.67
C ASP A 75 12.77 6.47 -0.27
N HIS A 76 12.50 6.11 0.99
CA HIS A 76 11.12 6.01 1.48
C HIS A 76 10.39 7.36 1.53
N ASP A 77 11.11 8.47 1.54
CA ASP A 77 10.52 9.80 1.56
C ASP A 77 10.33 10.41 0.16
N GLU A 78 10.86 9.76 -0.88
CA GLU A 78 10.72 10.27 -2.24
C GLU A 78 9.40 9.83 -2.86
N ILE A 79 8.86 10.68 -3.73
CA ILE A 79 7.70 10.34 -4.55
C ILE A 79 8.25 9.90 -5.91
N LEU A 80 8.38 8.58 -6.11
CA LEU A 80 8.97 8.03 -7.32
C LEU A 80 8.00 7.99 -8.50
N PHE A 81 6.70 7.98 -8.22
CA PHE A 81 5.66 8.00 -9.24
C PHE A 81 4.90 9.32 -9.11
N GLU A 82 5.40 10.36 -9.75
CA GLU A 82 4.88 11.72 -9.61
C GLU A 82 3.41 11.89 -9.98
N GLU A 83 2.90 11.03 -10.85
CA GLU A 83 1.51 11.09 -11.27
C GLU A 83 0.57 10.38 -10.30
N SER A 84 1.09 9.85 -9.21
CA SER A 84 0.27 9.18 -8.19
C SER A 84 -0.11 10.17 -7.10
N TYR A 85 -1.40 10.39 -6.93
CA TYR A 85 -1.91 11.39 -5.99
C TYR A 85 -2.01 10.90 -4.56
N TYR A 86 -2.18 9.60 -4.38
CA TYR A 86 -2.45 9.03 -3.05
C TYR A 86 -1.37 8.01 -2.71
N SER A 87 -0.41 8.44 -1.89
CA SER A 87 0.65 7.58 -1.42
C SER A 87 0.31 7.03 -0.04
N SER A 88 0.54 5.76 0.16
CA SER A 88 0.37 5.10 1.45
C SER A 88 1.67 4.43 1.86
N THR A 89 1.94 4.36 3.14
CA THR A 89 3.13 3.69 3.65
C THR A 89 2.73 2.43 4.39
N ILE A 90 3.35 1.32 4.01
CA ILE A 90 3.21 0.02 4.68
C ILE A 90 4.56 -0.29 5.32
N ASP A 91 4.63 -0.12 6.63
CA ASP A 91 5.88 -0.25 7.38
C ASP A 91 5.92 -1.61 8.05
N PHE A 92 6.65 -2.56 7.47
CA PHE A 92 6.75 -3.90 8.04
C PHE A 92 7.57 -3.95 9.33
N PRO A 93 8.71 -3.25 9.44
CA PRO A 93 9.46 -3.26 10.71
C PRO A 93 8.64 -2.82 11.91
N LEU A 94 7.82 -1.78 11.76
CA LEU A 94 6.97 -1.27 12.84
C LEU A 94 5.55 -1.81 12.81
N GLN A 95 5.18 -2.51 11.74
CA GLN A 95 3.82 -3.02 11.51
C GLN A 95 2.77 -1.91 11.60
N LEU A 96 3.01 -0.85 10.81
CA LEU A 96 2.13 0.31 10.73
C LEU A 96 1.68 0.57 9.29
N VAL A 97 0.45 1.02 9.15
CA VAL A 97 -0.11 1.53 7.89
C VAL A 97 -0.38 3.02 8.06
N THR A 98 0.14 3.82 7.13
CA THR A 98 -0.19 5.24 7.05
C THR A 98 -0.95 5.50 5.76
N MET A 99 -2.14 6.08 5.86
CA MET A 99 -3.02 6.32 4.73
C MET A 99 -3.88 7.53 5.04
N GLY A 100 -3.91 8.50 4.13
CA GLY A 100 -4.72 9.69 4.32
C GLY A 100 -4.32 10.54 5.53
N GLY A 101 -3.06 10.55 5.90
CA GLY A 101 -2.57 11.30 7.06
C GLY A 101 -2.81 10.62 8.40
N MET A 102 -3.40 9.42 8.40
CA MET A 102 -3.67 8.65 9.60
C MET A 102 -2.79 7.42 9.66
N THR A 103 -2.49 6.95 10.86
CA THR A 103 -1.65 5.77 11.06
C THR A 103 -2.34 4.76 11.96
N TRP A 104 -2.29 3.50 11.56
CA TRP A 104 -2.83 2.36 12.30
C TRP A 104 -1.76 1.28 12.43
N SER A 105 -1.84 0.46 13.47
CA SER A 105 -1.10 -0.80 13.46
C SER A 105 -1.73 -1.73 12.41
N PHE A 106 -1.01 -2.77 11.99
CA PHE A 106 -1.56 -3.76 11.06
C PHE A 106 -2.87 -4.36 11.61
N GLU A 107 -2.87 -4.73 12.89
CA GLU A 107 -4.07 -5.29 13.52
C GLU A 107 -5.23 -4.31 13.55
N GLU A 108 -4.97 -3.07 13.94
CA GLU A 108 -6.00 -2.03 13.96
C GLU A 108 -6.59 -1.78 12.57
N PHE A 109 -5.73 -1.79 11.56
CA PHE A 109 -6.18 -1.57 10.19
C PHE A 109 -7.13 -2.66 9.71
N LEU A 110 -6.85 -3.93 10.07
CA LEU A 110 -7.73 -5.05 9.72
C LEU A 110 -9.08 -4.97 10.43
N LEU A 111 -9.12 -4.40 11.63
CA LEU A 111 -10.33 -4.31 12.44
C LEU A 111 -11.14 -3.05 12.20
N ALA A 112 -10.55 -2.05 11.56
CA ALA A 112 -11.22 -0.78 11.34
C ALA A 112 -12.32 -0.91 10.27
N GLU A 113 -13.52 -0.50 10.63
CA GLU A 113 -14.67 -0.59 9.73
C GLU A 113 -14.96 0.71 9.00
N ASP A 114 -14.55 1.84 9.59
CA ASP A 114 -14.91 3.18 9.11
C ASP A 114 -13.81 3.90 8.33
N ILE A 115 -12.68 3.24 8.06
CA ILE A 115 -11.53 3.90 7.42
C ILE A 115 -11.89 4.41 6.04
N GLN A 116 -12.57 3.61 5.22
CA GLN A 116 -12.91 4.01 3.86
C GLN A 116 -13.78 5.26 3.84
N GLU A 117 -14.77 5.32 4.72
CA GLU A 117 -15.66 6.45 4.84
C GLU A 117 -14.90 7.72 5.25
N THR A 118 -14.03 7.59 6.25
CA THR A 118 -13.18 8.69 6.70
C THR A 118 -12.27 9.19 5.60
N LEU A 119 -11.67 8.29 4.82
CA LEU A 119 -10.81 8.67 3.71
C LEU A 119 -11.57 9.43 2.63
N VAL A 120 -12.79 9.01 2.33
CA VAL A 120 -13.65 9.69 1.36
C VAL A 120 -14.00 11.09 1.85
N GLU A 121 -14.33 11.24 3.12
CA GLU A 121 -14.63 12.56 3.73
C GLU A 121 -13.45 13.50 3.63
N GLN A 122 -12.23 12.99 3.70
CA GLN A 122 -11.02 13.79 3.59
C GLN A 122 -10.57 13.98 2.13
N HIS A 123 -11.36 13.55 1.16
CA HIS A 123 -11.03 13.59 -0.26
C HIS A 123 -9.74 12.86 -0.60
N TRP A 124 -9.33 11.92 0.24
CA TRP A 124 -8.08 11.21 0.05
C TRP A 124 -8.25 9.97 -0.83
N ALA A 125 -9.35 9.24 -0.63
CA ALA A 125 -9.72 8.13 -1.50
C ALA A 125 -10.85 8.60 -2.39
N THR A 126 -10.63 8.75 -3.66
CA THR A 126 -11.66 9.21 -4.57
C THR A 126 -12.76 8.19 -4.72
N ALA A 127 -13.93 8.67 -4.61
CA ALA A 127 -15.08 7.86 -4.92
C ALA A 127 -15.29 7.80 -6.44
#